data_be5e656f408a0c64f2d906bd907edcb1
#
_entry.id   be5e656f408a0c64f2d906bd907edcb1
#
_cell.length_a   1.000
_cell.length_b   1.000
_cell.length_c   1.000
_cell.angle_alpha   90.00
_cell.angle_beta   90.00
_cell.angle_gamma   90.00
#
_symmetry.space_group_name_H-M   'P 1'
#
loop_
_entity.id
_entity.type
_entity.pdbx_description
1 polymer ?
#
loop_
_entity_poly.entity_id
_entity_poly.type
_entity_poly.pdbx_seq_one_letter_code
_entity_poly.pdbx_strand_id
1 'polypeptide(L)'
;MLSDRIEHKWIEAFADVIRRCGVRQGDPAAILSETQSRQLNVQLTELALLRLGARPFHLVVPTPANPHPVPVRSTGASEAIGGLAPVVSACVAAGFVIDLTLEGLMHAPETPAILKGGARILAISNEHPEALERLAPDDRLAERVRNAARRLRGTREMRVTSPHGTDLTARMEGASTVGIWGWTEKPGTLAHWPGGLVVSFPRAGSVDGTLVLAPGDANLTFKRYVESPVRLTIAADYVTALDGHGVDARLMRDYLAAWGDRDAYAVSHVGFGMNPRARYEALSMYGQRDTNGTELRAVAGNFLFSTGANEFAGRHTAGHFDLPVMGTTIALDGEVVVRDGALLDVF
;
A
#
# COMPACT_ATOMS: atom_id res chain seq x y z
N MET A 1 -10.37 19.59 13.92
CA MET A 1 -9.06 18.94 14.06
C MET A 1 -9.23 17.82 15.06
N LEU A 2 -8.88 16.59 14.69
CA LEU A 2 -8.95 15.45 15.60
C LEU A 2 -7.87 15.59 16.69
N SER A 3 -8.16 15.07 17.87
CA SER A 3 -7.24 15.16 19.02
C SER A 3 -6.29 13.95 19.02
N ASP A 4 -5.01 14.20 19.25
CA ASP A 4 -3.97 13.16 19.41
C ASP A 4 -3.96 12.54 20.83
N ARG A 5 -5.14 12.33 21.42
CA ARG A 5 -5.25 11.66 22.72
C ARG A 5 -5.33 10.15 22.53
N ILE A 6 -4.62 9.41 23.40
CA ILE A 6 -4.72 7.96 23.45
C ILE A 6 -6.10 7.57 23.95
N GLU A 7 -6.78 6.69 23.20
CA GLU A 7 -8.05 6.10 23.57
C GLU A 7 -7.92 4.59 23.73
N HIS A 8 -8.63 4.04 24.73
CA HIS A 8 -8.61 2.60 25.02
C HIS A 8 -9.00 1.75 23.80
N LYS A 9 -10.02 2.16 23.05
CA LYS A 9 -10.47 1.46 21.84
C LYS A 9 -9.39 1.33 20.75
N TRP A 10 -8.49 2.31 20.65
CA TRP A 10 -7.36 2.24 19.74
C TRP A 10 -6.28 1.27 20.22
N ILE A 11 -6.01 1.23 21.53
CA ILE A 11 -5.11 0.21 22.10
C ILE A 11 -5.66 -1.19 21.79
N GLU A 12 -6.97 -1.41 21.93
CA GLU A 12 -7.60 -2.70 21.60
C GLU A 12 -7.45 -3.05 20.12
N ALA A 13 -7.67 -2.11 19.20
CA ALA A 13 -7.52 -2.34 17.76
C ALA A 13 -6.08 -2.73 17.41
N PHE A 14 -5.09 -2.02 17.97
CA PHE A 14 -3.67 -2.36 17.79
C PHE A 14 -3.32 -3.72 18.42
N ALA A 15 -3.82 -4.00 19.62
CA ALA A 15 -3.58 -5.28 20.29
C ALA A 15 -4.20 -6.46 19.52
N ASP A 16 -5.37 -6.27 18.88
CA ASP A 16 -5.99 -7.31 18.08
C ASP A 16 -5.16 -7.67 16.86
N VAL A 17 -4.71 -6.68 16.06
CA VAL A 17 -3.88 -6.96 14.89
C VAL A 17 -2.53 -7.59 15.27
N ILE A 18 -1.89 -7.12 16.34
CA ILE A 18 -0.61 -7.65 16.84
C ILE A 18 -0.78 -9.11 17.33
N ARG A 19 -1.87 -9.42 18.05
CA ARG A 19 -2.20 -10.77 18.47
C ARG A 19 -2.38 -11.71 17.29
N ARG A 20 -3.06 -11.26 16.22
CA ARG A 20 -3.23 -12.02 14.97
C ARG A 20 -1.90 -12.27 14.25
N CYS A 21 -0.89 -11.43 14.48
CA CYS A 21 0.48 -11.71 14.03
C CYS A 21 1.19 -12.80 14.88
N GLY A 22 0.49 -13.45 15.80
CA GLY A 22 1.05 -14.55 16.61
C GLY A 22 1.99 -14.10 17.71
N VAL A 23 1.94 -12.85 18.14
CA VAL A 23 2.71 -12.33 19.29
C VAL A 23 2.14 -12.88 20.59
N ARG A 24 3.02 -13.37 21.47
CA ARG A 24 2.70 -13.98 22.75
C ARG A 24 3.35 -13.26 23.91
N GLN A 25 2.90 -13.56 25.11
CA GLN A 25 3.53 -13.08 26.34
C GLN A 25 5.01 -13.48 26.37
N GLY A 26 5.87 -12.52 26.69
CA GLY A 26 7.32 -12.68 26.77
C GLY A 26 8.06 -12.53 25.45
N ASP A 27 7.39 -12.53 24.30
CA ASP A 27 8.04 -12.36 23.00
C ASP A 27 8.70 -10.99 22.89
N PRO A 28 9.96 -10.90 22.41
CA PRO A 28 10.54 -9.62 22.05
C PRO A 28 9.88 -9.07 20.80
N ALA A 29 9.65 -7.76 20.75
CA ALA A 29 9.08 -7.08 19.60
C ALA A 29 9.79 -5.74 19.36
N ALA A 30 10.31 -5.55 18.16
CA ALA A 30 10.93 -4.29 17.77
C ALA A 30 9.87 -3.32 17.22
N ILE A 31 9.84 -2.12 17.77
CA ILE A 31 9.07 -0.99 17.25
C ILE A 31 10.06 -0.13 16.45
N LEU A 32 10.01 -0.25 15.13
CA LEU A 32 10.86 0.54 14.23
C LEU A 32 10.12 1.81 13.82
N SER A 33 10.73 2.95 14.08
CA SER A 33 10.17 4.25 13.74
C SER A 33 11.26 5.25 13.34
N GLU A 34 10.85 6.29 12.65
CA GLU A 34 11.67 7.45 12.34
C GLU A 34 11.34 8.61 13.27
N THR A 35 12.22 9.60 13.36
CA THR A 35 11.99 10.79 14.20
C THR A 35 10.72 11.56 13.80
N GLN A 36 10.26 11.44 12.55
CA GLN A 36 9.02 12.06 12.05
C GLN A 36 7.83 11.08 11.96
N SER A 37 7.99 9.85 12.43
CA SER A 37 6.86 8.91 12.52
C SER A 37 5.76 9.45 13.44
N ARG A 38 4.50 9.10 13.16
CA ARG A 38 3.37 9.50 13.99
C ARG A 38 3.53 8.94 15.40
N GLN A 39 3.86 9.80 16.35
CA GLN A 39 4.13 9.39 17.72
C GLN A 39 2.93 8.74 18.41
N LEU A 40 1.70 9.14 18.05
CA LEU A 40 0.50 8.49 18.57
C LEU A 40 0.44 7.01 18.19
N ASN A 41 0.76 6.65 16.93
CA ASN A 41 0.79 5.25 16.49
C ASN A 41 1.94 4.47 17.16
N VAL A 42 3.08 5.10 17.39
CA VAL A 42 4.21 4.51 18.13
C VAL A 42 3.80 4.17 19.56
N GLN A 43 3.17 5.11 20.27
CA GLN A 43 2.68 4.92 21.64
C GLN A 43 1.58 3.86 21.72
N LEU A 44 0.61 3.88 20.78
CA LEU A 44 -0.44 2.86 20.71
C LEU A 44 0.13 1.46 20.48
N THR A 45 1.16 1.34 19.64
CA THR A 45 1.88 0.09 19.38
C THR A 45 2.55 -0.44 20.65
N GLU A 46 3.26 0.43 21.37
CA GLU A 46 3.92 0.06 22.64
C GLU A 46 2.90 -0.41 23.66
N LEU A 47 1.84 0.38 23.90
CA LEU A 47 0.79 0.03 24.85
C LEU A 47 0.06 -1.28 24.49
N ALA A 48 -0.16 -1.51 23.20
CA ALA A 48 -0.76 -2.76 22.72
C ALA A 48 0.15 -3.98 22.96
N LEU A 49 1.45 -3.86 22.72
CA LEU A 49 2.42 -4.92 23.00
C LEU A 49 2.52 -5.20 24.50
N LEU A 50 2.61 -4.18 25.35
CA LEU A 50 2.62 -4.32 26.81
C LEU A 50 1.34 -4.99 27.32
N ARG A 51 0.19 -4.61 26.77
CA ARG A 51 -1.11 -5.26 27.10
C ARG A 51 -1.12 -6.75 26.76
N LEU A 52 -0.42 -7.16 25.69
CA LEU A 52 -0.26 -8.57 25.32
C LEU A 52 0.81 -9.30 26.16
N GLY A 53 1.50 -8.58 27.03
CA GLY A 53 2.61 -9.10 27.83
C GLY A 53 3.87 -9.36 27.02
N ALA A 54 3.97 -8.82 25.80
CA ALA A 54 5.20 -8.85 25.02
C ALA A 54 6.28 -7.93 25.62
N ARG A 55 7.49 -8.02 25.12
CA ARG A 55 8.66 -7.23 25.55
C ARG A 55 9.05 -6.27 24.42
N PRO A 56 8.36 -5.10 24.28
CA PRO A 56 8.69 -4.14 23.26
C PRO A 56 10.03 -3.47 23.53
N PHE A 57 10.74 -3.12 22.45
CA PHE A 57 11.85 -2.19 22.47
C PHE A 57 11.83 -1.33 21.22
N HIS A 58 12.34 -0.10 21.33
CA HIS A 58 12.28 0.88 20.25
C HIS A 58 13.60 0.91 19.46
N LEU A 59 13.46 0.97 18.14
CA LEU A 59 14.50 1.31 17.18
C LEU A 59 14.07 2.62 16.53
N VAL A 60 14.60 3.74 17.03
CA VAL A 60 14.30 5.07 16.49
C VAL A 60 15.48 5.53 15.66
N VAL A 61 15.23 5.77 14.39
CA VAL A 61 16.25 6.26 13.45
C VAL A 61 15.90 7.67 12.96
N PRO A 62 16.87 8.50 12.62
CA PRO A 62 16.58 9.79 12.01
C PRO A 62 15.81 9.62 10.71
N THR A 63 14.79 10.46 10.49
CA THR A 63 14.15 10.52 9.17
C THR A 63 15.17 11.01 8.15
N PRO A 64 15.45 10.23 7.10
CA PRO A 64 16.44 10.62 6.10
C PRO A 64 16.00 11.87 5.32
N ALA A 65 16.96 12.66 4.87
CA ALA A 65 16.66 13.70 3.90
C ALA A 65 16.11 13.05 2.63
N ASN A 66 15.26 13.78 1.90
CA ASN A 66 14.85 13.30 0.57
C ASN A 66 16.00 13.54 -0.41
N PRO A 67 16.67 12.48 -0.90
CA PRO A 67 17.82 12.63 -1.79
C PRO A 67 17.40 12.94 -3.25
N HIS A 68 16.12 12.78 -3.56
CA HIS A 68 15.59 12.94 -4.91
C HIS A 68 15.01 14.35 -5.13
N PRO A 69 15.14 14.91 -6.33
CA PRO A 69 14.63 16.25 -6.66
C PRO A 69 13.11 16.27 -6.84
N VAL A 70 12.38 15.42 -6.15
CA VAL A 70 10.93 15.32 -6.22
C VAL A 70 10.26 16.16 -5.12
N PRO A 71 9.14 16.80 -5.41
CA PRO A 71 8.49 17.71 -4.46
C PRO A 71 7.82 17.00 -3.29
N VAL A 72 7.56 15.70 -3.39
CA VAL A 72 6.83 14.90 -2.40
C VAL A 72 7.46 13.52 -2.27
N ARG A 73 7.59 12.99 -1.05
CA ARG A 73 7.96 11.59 -0.81
C ARG A 73 6.83 10.67 -1.27
N SER A 74 7.18 9.70 -2.06
CA SER A 74 6.27 8.62 -2.46
C SER A 74 7.09 7.49 -3.09
N THR A 75 7.86 6.81 -2.24
CA THR A 75 8.80 5.78 -2.71
C THR A 75 8.32 4.36 -2.37
N GLY A 76 7.39 4.23 -1.42
CA GLY A 76 7.01 2.91 -0.89
C GLY A 76 8.16 2.15 -0.24
N ALA A 77 9.31 2.80 -0.06
CA ALA A 77 10.54 2.25 0.48
C ALA A 77 11.20 3.24 1.43
N SER A 78 11.28 2.89 2.70
CA SER A 78 12.04 3.70 3.66
C SER A 78 13.54 3.52 3.43
N GLU A 79 14.28 4.63 3.35
CA GLU A 79 15.74 4.65 3.36
C GLU A 79 16.30 4.77 4.80
N ALA A 80 15.43 4.82 5.80
CA ALA A 80 15.79 5.12 7.19
C ALA A 80 16.76 4.12 7.80
N ILE A 81 16.74 2.86 7.35
CA ILE A 81 17.63 1.80 7.84
C ILE A 81 18.78 1.46 6.88
N GLY A 82 18.89 2.21 5.78
CA GLY A 82 19.92 2.02 4.77
C GLY A 82 21.33 2.04 5.36
N GLY A 83 22.11 0.97 5.14
CA GLY A 83 23.46 0.84 5.67
C GLY A 83 23.56 0.62 7.18
N LEU A 84 22.44 0.53 7.92
CA LEU A 84 22.41 0.32 9.38
C LEU A 84 22.34 -1.16 9.75
N ALA A 85 23.40 -1.94 9.48
CA ALA A 85 23.47 -3.35 9.81
C ALA A 85 23.07 -3.69 11.28
N PRO A 86 23.39 -2.88 12.30
CA PRO A 86 22.93 -3.15 13.67
C PRO A 86 21.41 -3.13 13.81
N VAL A 87 20.71 -2.22 13.10
CA VAL A 87 19.24 -2.13 13.11
C VAL A 87 18.64 -3.36 12.44
N VAL A 88 19.16 -3.76 11.28
CA VAL A 88 18.74 -4.98 10.57
C VAL A 88 18.93 -6.21 11.47
N SER A 89 20.07 -6.34 12.13
CA SER A 89 20.36 -7.44 13.07
C SER A 89 19.40 -7.46 14.26
N ALA A 90 19.06 -6.30 14.82
CA ALA A 90 18.09 -6.18 15.91
C ALA A 90 16.68 -6.60 15.46
N CYS A 91 16.27 -6.22 14.25
CA CYS A 91 14.99 -6.65 13.65
C CYS A 91 14.92 -8.17 13.48
N VAL A 92 16.00 -8.79 12.98
CA VAL A 92 16.09 -10.26 12.85
C VAL A 92 16.01 -10.93 14.23
N ALA A 93 16.79 -10.44 15.21
CA ALA A 93 16.85 -11.01 16.55
C ALA A 93 15.52 -10.89 17.32
N ALA A 94 14.73 -9.85 17.06
CA ALA A 94 13.40 -9.68 17.64
C ALA A 94 12.39 -10.72 17.15
N GLY A 95 12.54 -11.22 15.92
CA GLY A 95 11.60 -12.15 15.31
C GLY A 95 10.23 -11.56 14.95
N PHE A 96 9.87 -10.40 15.50
CA PHE A 96 8.71 -9.61 15.14
C PHE A 96 9.05 -8.12 15.14
N VAL A 97 8.73 -7.47 14.05
CA VAL A 97 8.98 -6.05 13.82
C VAL A 97 7.67 -5.35 13.49
N ILE A 98 7.38 -4.25 14.16
CA ILE A 98 6.32 -3.34 13.77
C ILE A 98 6.97 -2.15 13.09
N ASP A 99 6.68 -2.01 11.81
CA ASP A 99 7.21 -0.96 10.96
C ASP A 99 6.25 0.24 10.99
N LEU A 100 6.75 1.34 11.54
CA LEU A 100 6.07 2.64 11.60
C LEU A 100 6.87 3.72 10.88
N THR A 101 7.78 3.33 9.98
CA THR A 101 8.51 4.28 9.14
C THR A 101 7.57 5.03 8.20
N LEU A 102 7.99 6.21 7.72
CA LEU A 102 7.12 7.07 6.91
C LEU A 102 6.73 6.46 5.57
N GLU A 103 7.69 5.83 4.89
CA GLU A 103 7.50 5.23 3.56
C GLU A 103 7.22 3.73 3.62
N GLY A 104 7.41 3.11 4.79
CA GLY A 104 7.31 1.67 4.98
C GLY A 104 8.53 0.89 4.46
N LEU A 105 8.64 -0.37 4.92
CA LEU A 105 9.73 -1.27 4.54
C LEU A 105 9.42 -2.13 3.29
N MET A 106 8.24 -2.01 2.68
CA MET A 106 7.79 -2.96 1.65
C MET A 106 8.82 -3.13 0.52
N HIS A 107 9.35 -2.03 0.01
CA HIS A 107 10.35 -2.02 -1.07
C HIS A 107 11.76 -1.62 -0.59
N ALA A 108 11.98 -1.55 0.74
CA ALA A 108 13.31 -1.22 1.27
C ALA A 108 14.32 -2.35 0.97
N PRO A 109 15.54 -2.04 0.52
CA PRO A 109 16.56 -3.03 0.15
C PRO A 109 16.92 -4.00 1.29
N GLU A 110 16.75 -3.61 2.54
CA GLU A 110 17.07 -4.40 3.73
C GLU A 110 15.97 -5.41 4.09
N THR A 111 14.74 -5.21 3.60
CA THR A 111 13.59 -6.07 3.92
C THR A 111 13.81 -7.54 3.59
N PRO A 112 14.36 -7.92 2.42
CA PRO A 112 14.64 -9.31 2.12
C PRO A 112 15.58 -9.97 3.15
N ALA A 113 16.56 -9.24 3.68
CA ALA A 113 17.49 -9.77 4.69
C ALA A 113 16.79 -10.02 6.03
N ILE A 114 15.91 -9.09 6.45
CA ILE A 114 15.10 -9.23 7.68
C ILE A 114 14.17 -10.44 7.57
N LEU A 115 13.44 -10.55 6.45
CA LEU A 115 12.50 -11.66 6.22
C LEU A 115 13.22 -13.01 6.10
N LYS A 116 14.35 -13.07 5.38
CA LYS A 116 15.17 -14.28 5.27
C LYS A 116 15.72 -14.73 6.63
N GLY A 117 15.96 -13.80 7.55
CA GLY A 117 16.30 -14.09 8.94
C GLY A 117 15.16 -14.69 9.76
N GLY A 118 13.95 -14.81 9.18
CA GLY A 118 12.78 -15.42 9.83
C GLY A 118 11.90 -14.43 10.59
N ALA A 119 12.25 -13.16 10.63
CA ALA A 119 11.42 -12.16 11.27
C ALA A 119 10.10 -11.93 10.50
N ARG A 120 9.03 -11.64 11.21
CA ARG A 120 7.75 -11.16 10.66
C ARG A 120 7.73 -9.63 10.74
N ILE A 121 7.21 -8.99 9.70
CA ILE A 121 7.05 -7.54 9.68
C ILE A 121 5.56 -7.21 9.57
N LEU A 122 5.05 -6.40 10.49
CA LEU A 122 3.76 -5.74 10.39
C LEU A 122 3.99 -4.26 10.09
N ALA A 123 3.78 -3.84 8.86
CA ALA A 123 3.76 -2.44 8.51
C ALA A 123 2.40 -1.83 8.90
N ILE A 124 2.41 -0.85 9.78
CA ILE A 124 1.22 -0.08 10.17
C ILE A 124 1.23 1.22 9.40
N SER A 125 0.21 1.41 8.58
CA SER A 125 0.06 2.62 7.78
C SER A 125 0.03 3.88 8.66
N ASN A 126 0.63 4.96 8.15
CA ASN A 126 0.65 6.25 8.84
C ASN A 126 -0.71 6.98 8.73
N GLU A 127 -1.79 6.24 9.00
CA GLU A 127 -3.15 6.76 9.08
C GLU A 127 -3.47 7.24 10.51
N HIS A 128 -4.49 8.08 10.63
CA HIS A 128 -5.06 8.41 11.94
C HIS A 128 -5.61 7.15 12.61
N PRO A 129 -5.43 6.97 13.95
CA PRO A 129 -5.93 5.77 14.66
C PRO A 129 -7.42 5.49 14.49
N GLU A 130 -8.24 6.50 14.26
CA GLU A 130 -9.67 6.34 13.96
C GLU A 130 -9.90 5.55 12.66
N ALA A 131 -9.08 5.80 11.61
CA ALA A 131 -9.13 5.03 10.38
C ALA A 131 -8.65 3.58 10.61
N LEU A 132 -7.58 3.41 11.38
CA LEU A 132 -7.06 2.08 11.74
C LEU A 132 -8.08 1.26 12.54
N GLU A 133 -8.75 1.87 13.53
CA GLU A 133 -9.84 1.24 14.30
C GLU A 133 -10.99 0.80 13.37
N ARG A 134 -11.46 1.69 12.48
CA ARG A 134 -12.52 1.36 11.51
C ARG A 134 -12.15 0.20 10.62
N LEU A 135 -10.88 0.10 10.25
CA LEU A 135 -10.32 -0.93 9.38
C LEU A 135 -9.63 -2.05 10.20
N ALA A 136 -10.11 -2.29 11.40
CA ALA A 136 -9.63 -3.39 12.23
C ALA A 136 -9.71 -4.73 11.50
N PRO A 137 -8.84 -5.70 11.83
CA PRO A 137 -8.81 -7.02 11.20
C PRO A 137 -10.18 -7.70 11.18
N ASP A 138 -10.46 -8.42 10.08
CA ASP A 138 -11.73 -9.10 9.87
C ASP A 138 -11.46 -10.43 9.15
N ASP A 139 -11.89 -11.54 9.77
CA ASP A 139 -11.63 -12.89 9.25
C ASP A 139 -12.37 -13.17 7.94
N ARG A 140 -13.60 -12.65 7.79
CA ARG A 140 -14.37 -12.78 6.53
C ARG A 140 -13.70 -12.02 5.40
N LEU A 141 -13.27 -10.79 5.68
CA LEU A 141 -12.51 -10.02 4.71
C LEU A 141 -11.20 -10.72 4.33
N ALA A 142 -10.48 -11.27 5.30
CA ALA A 142 -9.25 -12.00 5.06
C ALA A 142 -9.47 -13.23 4.17
N GLU A 143 -10.55 -13.99 4.40
CA GLU A 143 -10.92 -15.13 3.56
C GLU A 143 -11.21 -14.69 2.12
N ARG A 144 -12.02 -13.65 1.93
CA ARG A 144 -12.31 -13.08 0.61
C ARG A 144 -11.04 -12.61 -0.12
N VAL A 145 -10.14 -11.91 0.59
CA VAL A 145 -8.85 -11.47 0.02
C VAL A 145 -7.98 -12.68 -0.39
N ARG A 146 -7.93 -13.74 0.41
CA ARG A 146 -7.20 -14.96 0.07
C ARG A 146 -7.80 -15.65 -1.16
N ASN A 147 -9.13 -15.68 -1.27
CA ASN A 147 -9.84 -16.22 -2.42
C ASN A 147 -9.55 -15.40 -3.68
N ALA A 148 -9.65 -14.07 -3.59
CA ALA A 148 -9.31 -13.16 -4.68
C ALA A 148 -7.86 -13.32 -5.13
N ALA A 149 -6.91 -13.40 -4.20
CA ALA A 149 -5.49 -13.63 -4.52
C ALA A 149 -5.27 -14.99 -5.21
N ARG A 150 -6.01 -16.02 -4.78
CA ARG A 150 -5.98 -17.34 -5.45
C ARG A 150 -6.53 -17.26 -6.86
N ARG A 151 -7.64 -16.55 -7.05
CA ARG A 151 -8.25 -16.33 -8.35
C ARG A 151 -7.28 -15.60 -9.29
N LEU A 152 -6.69 -14.49 -8.85
CA LEU A 152 -5.76 -13.70 -9.66
C LEU A 152 -4.53 -14.50 -10.09
N ARG A 153 -4.00 -15.39 -9.24
CA ARG A 153 -2.87 -16.26 -9.60
C ARG A 153 -3.20 -17.21 -10.76
N GLY A 154 -4.46 -17.58 -10.93
CA GLY A 154 -4.95 -18.42 -12.02
C GLY A 154 -5.44 -17.66 -13.24
N THR A 155 -5.47 -16.33 -13.17
CA THR A 155 -5.98 -15.44 -14.22
C THR A 155 -4.91 -15.23 -15.28
N ARG A 156 -5.29 -15.28 -16.56
CA ARG A 156 -4.41 -14.98 -17.71
C ARG A 156 -4.52 -13.52 -18.14
N GLU A 157 -5.70 -12.95 -18.02
CA GLU A 157 -5.99 -11.59 -18.45
C GLU A 157 -6.85 -10.85 -17.43
N MET A 158 -6.44 -9.63 -17.07
CA MET A 158 -7.29 -8.65 -16.39
C MET A 158 -7.59 -7.53 -17.37
N ARG A 159 -8.87 -7.29 -17.63
CA ARG A 159 -9.33 -6.14 -18.41
C ARG A 159 -10.05 -5.15 -17.51
N VAL A 160 -9.72 -3.88 -17.66
CA VAL A 160 -10.32 -2.78 -16.88
C VAL A 160 -10.91 -1.76 -17.84
N THR A 161 -12.17 -1.44 -17.66
CA THR A 161 -12.88 -0.43 -18.47
C THR A 161 -13.60 0.58 -17.60
N SER A 162 -13.87 1.76 -18.12
CA SER A 162 -14.77 2.73 -17.48
C SER A 162 -15.53 3.57 -18.50
N PRO A 163 -16.68 4.17 -18.12
CA PRO A 163 -17.41 5.12 -18.96
C PRO A 163 -16.58 6.36 -19.36
N HIS A 164 -15.52 6.65 -18.60
CA HIS A 164 -14.62 7.79 -18.82
C HIS A 164 -13.54 7.52 -19.86
N GLY A 165 -13.47 6.29 -20.41
CA GLY A 165 -12.56 5.93 -21.49
C GLY A 165 -11.33 5.16 -21.04
N THR A 166 -11.31 4.61 -19.82
CA THR A 166 -10.35 3.54 -19.47
C THR A 166 -10.64 2.31 -20.30
N ASP A 167 -9.62 1.77 -20.94
CA ASP A 167 -9.59 0.45 -21.58
C ASP A 167 -8.16 -0.06 -21.49
N LEU A 168 -7.90 -0.80 -20.43
CA LEU A 168 -6.58 -1.31 -20.04
C LEU A 168 -6.62 -2.83 -19.98
N THR A 169 -5.62 -3.46 -20.54
CA THR A 169 -5.43 -4.91 -20.48
C THR A 169 -4.10 -5.23 -19.82
N ALA A 170 -4.10 -6.10 -18.82
CA ALA A 170 -2.92 -6.67 -18.21
C ALA A 170 -2.90 -8.19 -18.45
N ARG A 171 -1.86 -8.68 -19.12
CA ARG A 171 -1.57 -10.13 -19.22
C ARG A 171 -0.99 -10.57 -17.89
N MET A 172 -1.69 -11.47 -17.22
CA MET A 172 -1.42 -11.86 -15.82
C MET A 172 -0.56 -13.13 -15.72
N GLU A 173 -0.26 -13.80 -16.83
CA GLU A 173 0.55 -15.01 -16.81
C GLU A 173 1.92 -14.79 -16.19
N GLY A 174 2.20 -15.52 -15.10
CA GLY A 174 3.44 -15.39 -14.34
C GLY A 174 3.57 -14.10 -13.51
N ALA A 175 2.50 -13.33 -13.35
CA ALA A 175 2.47 -12.21 -12.41
C ALA A 175 2.59 -12.73 -10.97
N SER A 176 3.34 -11.99 -10.14
CA SER A 176 3.37 -12.23 -8.69
C SER A 176 2.15 -11.58 -8.04
N THR A 177 1.34 -12.36 -7.32
CA THR A 177 0.10 -11.86 -6.70
C THR A 177 0.15 -11.94 -5.19
N VAL A 178 -0.20 -10.86 -4.54
CA VAL A 178 -0.24 -10.70 -3.09
C VAL A 178 -1.65 -10.30 -2.65
N GLY A 179 -2.20 -11.03 -1.66
CA GLY A 179 -3.37 -10.60 -0.92
C GLY A 179 -2.93 -9.91 0.38
N ILE A 180 -3.50 -8.76 0.66
CA ILE A 180 -3.20 -7.98 1.86
C ILE A 180 -4.45 -7.96 2.74
N TRP A 181 -4.47 -8.78 3.78
CA TRP A 181 -5.62 -8.93 4.70
C TRP A 181 -5.41 -8.28 6.06
N GLY A 182 -4.22 -7.71 6.35
CA GLY A 182 -3.97 -6.88 7.51
C GLY A 182 -3.05 -7.45 8.57
N TRP A 183 -2.62 -8.74 8.48
CA TRP A 183 -1.70 -9.35 9.44
C TRP A 183 -0.89 -10.49 8.83
N THR A 184 0.15 -10.93 9.53
CA THR A 184 0.99 -12.06 9.14
C THR A 184 1.29 -12.98 10.32
N GLU A 185 1.20 -14.28 10.11
CA GLU A 185 1.50 -15.32 11.10
C GLU A 185 2.76 -16.11 10.77
N LYS A 186 3.20 -16.05 9.50
CA LYS A 186 4.30 -16.86 8.99
C LYS A 186 5.64 -16.17 9.19
N PRO A 187 6.66 -16.85 9.73
CA PRO A 187 8.03 -16.35 9.71
C PRO A 187 8.49 -15.99 8.29
N GLY A 188 9.28 -14.95 8.17
CA GLY A 188 9.80 -14.48 6.89
C GLY A 188 8.76 -13.82 5.99
N THR A 189 7.67 -13.30 6.54
CA THR A 189 6.65 -12.59 5.76
C THR A 189 6.35 -11.20 6.30
N LEU A 190 5.90 -10.33 5.40
CA LEU A 190 5.46 -8.97 5.69
C LEU A 190 3.95 -8.87 5.45
N ALA A 191 3.26 -8.19 6.33
CA ALA A 191 1.88 -7.76 6.13
C ALA A 191 1.74 -6.25 6.34
N HIS A 192 0.71 -5.69 5.77
CA HIS A 192 0.36 -4.28 5.89
C HIS A 192 -1.02 -4.14 6.54
N TRP A 193 -1.15 -3.27 7.53
CA TRP A 193 -2.42 -2.88 8.13
C TRP A 193 -2.67 -1.39 7.88
N PRO A 194 -3.87 -0.99 7.36
CA PRO A 194 -5.07 -1.80 7.09
C PRO A 194 -4.90 -2.77 5.92
N GLY A 195 -5.74 -3.81 5.93
CA GLY A 195 -5.87 -4.78 4.85
C GLY A 195 -7.16 -4.59 4.06
N GLY A 196 -7.39 -5.49 3.11
CA GLY A 196 -8.56 -5.53 2.26
C GLY A 196 -8.28 -5.12 0.83
N LEU A 197 -7.17 -5.61 0.26
CA LEU A 197 -6.85 -5.41 -1.15
C LEU A 197 -6.04 -6.59 -1.70
N VAL A 198 -6.09 -6.73 -3.02
CA VAL A 198 -5.28 -7.71 -3.75
C VAL A 198 -4.57 -6.99 -4.88
N VAL A 199 -3.27 -7.30 -5.05
CA VAL A 199 -2.44 -6.71 -6.09
C VAL A 199 -1.64 -7.79 -6.80
N SER A 200 -1.38 -7.56 -8.07
CA SER A 200 -0.50 -8.37 -8.90
C SER A 200 0.55 -7.50 -9.55
N PHE A 201 1.78 -8.00 -9.57
CA PHE A 201 2.94 -7.40 -10.21
C PHE A 201 3.11 -8.08 -11.57
N PRO A 202 2.66 -7.44 -12.67
CA PRO A 202 2.73 -8.01 -14.00
C PRO A 202 4.18 -8.19 -14.46
N ARG A 203 4.40 -9.15 -15.38
CA ARG A 203 5.71 -9.30 -16.02
C ARG A 203 5.99 -8.15 -16.99
N ALA A 204 7.27 -7.97 -17.31
CA ALA A 204 7.70 -6.95 -18.25
C ALA A 204 6.97 -7.07 -19.61
N GLY A 205 6.46 -5.94 -20.12
CA GLY A 205 5.79 -5.82 -21.40
C GLY A 205 4.36 -6.38 -21.44
N SER A 206 3.70 -6.51 -20.28
CA SER A 206 2.40 -7.19 -20.20
C SER A 206 1.18 -6.27 -20.06
N VAL A 207 1.37 -4.96 -19.87
CA VAL A 207 0.26 -4.02 -19.70
C VAL A 207 0.20 -3.03 -20.84
N ASP A 208 -0.97 -2.94 -21.48
CA ASP A 208 -1.22 -2.05 -22.62
C ASP A 208 -2.61 -1.42 -22.52
N GLY A 209 -2.77 -0.22 -23.07
CA GLY A 209 -4.06 0.45 -23.18
C GLY A 209 -4.10 1.87 -22.66
N THR A 210 -5.26 2.27 -22.18
CA THR A 210 -5.51 3.63 -21.68
C THR A 210 -6.09 3.57 -20.28
N LEU A 211 -5.56 4.36 -19.36
CA LEU A 211 -6.14 4.65 -18.08
C LEU A 211 -6.61 6.10 -18.03
N VAL A 212 -7.85 6.34 -17.65
CA VAL A 212 -8.39 7.69 -17.45
C VAL A 212 -8.74 7.89 -15.99
N LEU A 213 -8.08 8.84 -15.37
CA LEU A 213 -8.49 9.36 -14.07
C LEU A 213 -9.61 10.37 -14.31
N ALA A 214 -10.77 10.11 -13.76
CA ALA A 214 -11.94 10.97 -13.83
C ALA A 214 -12.02 11.91 -12.60
N PRO A 215 -12.80 12.98 -12.65
CA PRO A 215 -13.13 13.76 -11.47
C PRO A 215 -13.68 12.86 -10.35
N GLY A 216 -13.07 12.96 -9.17
CA GLY A 216 -13.38 12.10 -8.03
C GLY A 216 -12.39 10.95 -7.80
N ASP A 217 -11.58 10.56 -8.77
CA ASP A 217 -10.50 9.61 -8.51
C ASP A 217 -9.46 10.21 -7.57
N ALA A 218 -8.68 9.36 -6.90
CA ALA A 218 -7.73 9.81 -5.92
C ALA A 218 -6.29 9.78 -6.45
N ASN A 219 -5.58 10.88 -6.23
CA ASN A 219 -4.13 10.96 -6.37
C ASN A 219 -3.50 10.86 -4.97
N LEU A 220 -2.99 9.70 -4.61
CA LEU A 220 -2.48 9.45 -3.25
C LEU A 220 -1.14 10.10 -2.99
N THR A 221 -0.31 10.30 -4.00
CA THR A 221 0.97 11.01 -3.86
C THR A 221 0.75 12.45 -3.39
N PHE A 222 -0.20 13.16 -4.00
CA PHE A 222 -0.54 14.53 -3.64
C PHE A 222 -1.70 14.64 -2.65
N LYS A 223 -2.28 13.48 -2.25
CA LYS A 223 -3.38 13.38 -1.26
C LYS A 223 -4.53 14.32 -1.58
N ARG A 224 -5.04 14.20 -2.83
CA ARG A 224 -6.15 15.00 -3.33
C ARG A 224 -7.04 14.19 -4.28
N TYR A 225 -8.29 14.59 -4.38
CA TYR A 225 -9.15 14.12 -5.46
C TYR A 225 -8.81 14.82 -6.76
N VAL A 226 -8.92 14.09 -7.86
CA VAL A 226 -8.78 14.62 -9.22
C VAL A 226 -10.02 15.47 -9.54
N GLU A 227 -9.81 16.67 -10.05
CA GLU A 227 -10.87 17.58 -10.48
C GLU A 227 -10.96 17.69 -12.00
N SER A 228 -9.84 17.47 -12.69
CA SER A 228 -9.76 17.51 -14.15
C SER A 228 -9.30 16.18 -14.70
N PRO A 229 -9.92 15.63 -15.73
CA PRO A 229 -9.53 14.33 -16.28
C PRO A 229 -8.07 14.28 -16.69
N VAL A 230 -7.42 13.15 -16.40
CA VAL A 230 -6.04 12.85 -16.82
C VAL A 230 -6.04 11.50 -17.52
N ARG A 231 -5.55 11.47 -18.77
CA ARG A 231 -5.43 10.25 -19.58
C ARG A 231 -3.98 9.80 -19.62
N LEU A 232 -3.75 8.54 -19.28
CA LEU A 232 -2.46 7.87 -19.43
C LEU A 232 -2.56 6.89 -20.60
N THR A 233 -1.66 7.00 -21.58
CA THR A 233 -1.47 5.97 -22.59
C THR A 233 -0.34 5.05 -22.16
N ILE A 234 -0.64 3.75 -22.06
CA ILE A 234 0.30 2.73 -21.60
C ILE A 234 0.63 1.81 -22.77
N ALA A 235 1.91 1.62 -23.05
CA ALA A 235 2.41 0.69 -24.05
C ALA A 235 3.57 -0.12 -23.49
N ALA A 236 3.47 -1.44 -23.53
CA ALA A 236 4.46 -2.37 -23.00
C ALA A 236 4.90 -1.99 -21.59
N ASP A 237 3.94 -1.74 -20.70
CA ASP A 237 4.00 -1.31 -19.30
C ASP A 237 4.31 0.19 -19.07
N TYR A 238 4.84 0.92 -20.04
CA TYR A 238 5.26 2.29 -19.77
C TYR A 238 4.17 3.29 -20.12
N VAL A 239 3.98 4.27 -19.24
CA VAL A 239 3.20 5.48 -19.55
C VAL A 239 3.97 6.27 -20.61
N THR A 240 3.49 6.22 -21.84
CA THR A 240 4.13 6.86 -23.01
C THR A 240 3.59 8.25 -23.29
N ALA A 241 2.36 8.52 -22.85
CA ALA A 241 1.76 9.86 -22.91
C ALA A 241 0.89 10.10 -21.65
N LEU A 242 0.89 11.35 -21.21
CA LEU A 242 0.05 11.84 -20.11
C LEU A 242 -0.64 13.11 -20.59
N ASP A 243 -1.92 12.96 -20.99
CA ASP A 243 -2.74 14.03 -21.53
C ASP A 243 -3.73 14.53 -20.48
N GLY A 244 -3.96 15.83 -20.50
CA GLY A 244 -4.89 16.47 -19.57
C GLY A 244 -4.51 17.94 -19.36
N HIS A 245 -5.46 18.68 -18.82
CA HIS A 245 -5.33 20.09 -18.53
C HIS A 245 -5.43 20.34 -17.03
N GLY A 246 -4.99 21.53 -16.59
CA GLY A 246 -5.11 21.95 -15.20
C GLY A 246 -4.05 21.35 -14.26
N VAL A 247 -4.34 21.46 -12.97
CA VAL A 247 -3.37 21.17 -11.91
C VAL A 247 -3.07 19.68 -11.82
N ASP A 248 -4.07 18.83 -11.99
CA ASP A 248 -3.90 17.37 -11.80
C ASP A 248 -2.91 16.78 -12.79
N ALA A 249 -3.09 17.06 -14.08
CA ALA A 249 -2.17 16.61 -15.12
C ALA A 249 -0.76 17.21 -14.96
N ARG A 250 -0.66 18.48 -14.55
CA ARG A 250 0.62 19.14 -14.29
C ARG A 250 1.37 18.47 -13.15
N LEU A 251 0.72 18.28 -11.99
CA LEU A 251 1.34 17.64 -10.83
C LEU A 251 1.87 16.25 -11.15
N MET A 252 1.12 15.47 -11.93
CA MET A 252 1.54 14.11 -12.31
C MET A 252 2.75 14.15 -13.27
N ARG A 253 2.72 15.01 -14.28
CA ARG A 253 3.86 15.17 -15.23
C ARG A 253 5.12 15.62 -14.50
N ASP A 254 5.01 16.67 -13.69
CA ASP A 254 6.14 17.25 -12.98
C ASP A 254 6.76 16.23 -12.01
N TYR A 255 5.92 15.47 -11.31
CA TYR A 255 6.37 14.43 -10.36
C TYR A 255 7.11 13.30 -11.07
N LEU A 256 6.50 12.71 -12.11
CA LEU A 256 7.13 11.61 -12.85
C LEU A 256 8.44 12.06 -13.51
N ALA A 257 8.46 13.26 -14.09
CA ALA A 257 9.66 13.81 -14.73
C ALA A 257 10.78 14.11 -13.73
N ALA A 258 10.45 14.51 -12.50
CA ALA A 258 11.42 14.86 -11.48
C ALA A 258 12.31 13.69 -11.05
N TRP A 259 11.85 12.45 -11.23
CA TRP A 259 12.68 11.27 -10.94
C TRP A 259 13.87 11.12 -11.89
N GLY A 260 13.76 11.62 -13.14
CA GLY A 260 14.79 11.42 -14.16
C GLY A 260 15.03 9.95 -14.51
N ASP A 261 14.11 9.10 -14.14
CA ASP A 261 14.17 7.64 -14.26
C ASP A 261 12.98 7.13 -15.08
N ARG A 262 13.29 6.38 -16.14
CA ARG A 262 12.28 5.80 -17.03
C ARG A 262 11.38 4.80 -16.27
N ASP A 263 11.93 4.04 -15.35
CA ASP A 263 11.19 3.01 -14.64
C ASP A 263 10.15 3.59 -13.66
N ALA A 264 10.25 4.87 -13.30
CA ALA A 264 9.19 5.57 -12.56
C ALA A 264 7.88 5.67 -13.35
N TYR A 265 7.94 5.58 -14.69
CA TYR A 265 6.77 5.55 -15.58
C TYR A 265 6.23 4.15 -15.84
N ALA A 266 6.92 3.11 -15.42
CA ALA A 266 6.51 1.74 -15.69
C ALA A 266 5.42 1.27 -14.72
N VAL A 267 4.49 0.44 -15.17
CA VAL A 267 3.48 -0.19 -14.30
C VAL A 267 4.16 -1.04 -13.25
N SER A 268 3.92 -0.71 -11.98
CA SER A 268 4.37 -1.50 -10.83
C SER A 268 3.41 -2.65 -10.56
N HIS A 269 2.19 -2.34 -10.19
CA HIS A 269 1.17 -3.33 -9.90
C HIS A 269 -0.22 -2.88 -10.35
N VAL A 270 -1.10 -3.87 -10.52
CA VAL A 270 -2.54 -3.70 -10.77
C VAL A 270 -3.32 -4.56 -9.78
N GLY A 271 -4.51 -4.10 -9.39
CA GLY A 271 -5.33 -4.83 -8.44
C GLY A 271 -6.62 -4.12 -8.09
N PHE A 272 -7.21 -4.47 -6.97
CA PHE A 272 -8.44 -3.82 -6.51
C PHE A 272 -8.62 -3.92 -4.99
N GLY A 273 -9.34 -2.93 -4.45
CA GLY A 273 -9.74 -2.91 -3.06
C GLY A 273 -10.95 -3.79 -2.79
N MET A 274 -11.03 -4.29 -1.56
CA MET A 274 -12.04 -5.25 -1.13
C MET A 274 -12.63 -4.93 0.24
N ASN A 275 -12.19 -3.88 0.93
CA ASN A 275 -12.63 -3.57 2.28
C ASN A 275 -13.91 -2.71 2.26
N PRO A 276 -15.09 -3.26 2.66
CA PRO A 276 -16.35 -2.53 2.64
C PRO A 276 -16.43 -1.43 3.72
N ARG A 277 -15.51 -1.42 4.68
CA ARG A 277 -15.45 -0.39 5.74
C ARG A 277 -14.54 0.78 5.37
N ALA A 278 -13.72 0.63 4.33
CA ALA A 278 -12.89 1.71 3.82
C ALA A 278 -13.75 2.81 3.21
N ARG A 279 -13.41 4.05 3.48
CA ARG A 279 -14.19 5.22 3.07
C ARG A 279 -13.49 5.97 1.96
N TYR A 280 -14.23 6.19 0.90
CA TYR A 280 -13.82 7.05 -0.20
C TYR A 280 -13.48 8.47 0.28
N GLU A 281 -14.25 8.99 1.25
CA GLU A 281 -14.12 10.34 1.77
C GLU A 281 -12.90 10.58 2.66
N ALA A 282 -12.03 9.59 2.83
CA ALA A 282 -10.90 9.68 3.75
C ALA A 282 -9.99 10.90 3.52
N LEU A 283 -9.75 11.29 2.26
CA LEU A 283 -8.96 12.50 1.96
C LEU A 283 -9.64 13.81 2.39
N SER A 284 -10.96 13.81 2.55
CA SER A 284 -11.72 14.96 3.05
C SER A 284 -11.94 14.93 4.56
N MET A 285 -11.88 13.72 5.17
CA MET A 285 -12.11 13.53 6.60
C MET A 285 -10.88 13.86 7.44
N TYR A 286 -9.70 13.61 6.91
CA TYR A 286 -8.43 13.76 7.62
C TYR A 286 -7.52 14.76 6.94
N GLY A 287 -6.62 15.37 7.72
CA GLY A 287 -5.57 16.20 7.18
C GLY A 287 -4.53 15.36 6.39
N GLN A 288 -3.78 16.00 5.51
CA GLN A 288 -2.75 15.30 4.69
C GLN A 288 -1.70 14.58 5.54
N ARG A 289 -1.39 15.08 6.75
CA ARG A 289 -0.47 14.44 7.70
C ARG A 289 -1.06 13.19 8.36
N ASP A 290 -2.38 13.07 8.37
CA ASP A 290 -3.14 12.01 9.02
C ASP A 290 -3.52 10.90 8.05
N THR A 291 -3.14 11.03 6.79
CA THR A 291 -3.52 10.13 5.71
C THR A 291 -2.28 9.60 5.01
N ASN A 292 -2.08 8.30 5.02
CA ASN A 292 -1.14 7.62 4.13
C ASN A 292 -1.78 7.30 2.77
N GLY A 293 -3.06 6.97 2.78
CA GLY A 293 -3.86 6.60 1.62
C GLY A 293 -4.11 5.11 1.49
N THR A 294 -3.70 4.30 2.45
CA THR A 294 -3.99 2.86 2.44
C THR A 294 -5.47 2.58 2.54
N GLU A 295 -6.22 3.39 3.27
CA GLU A 295 -7.68 3.30 3.31
C GLU A 295 -8.28 3.41 1.90
N LEU A 296 -7.85 4.40 1.09
CA LEU A 296 -8.35 4.58 -0.27
C LEU A 296 -7.94 3.46 -1.22
N ARG A 297 -6.75 2.88 -1.02
CA ARG A 297 -6.36 1.68 -1.77
C ARG A 297 -7.28 0.49 -1.47
N ALA A 298 -7.80 0.40 -0.24
CA ALA A 298 -8.63 -0.70 0.22
C ALA A 298 -10.13 -0.54 -0.09
N VAL A 299 -10.60 0.61 -0.56
CA VAL A 299 -12.04 0.82 -0.88
C VAL A 299 -12.55 -0.29 -1.79
N ALA A 300 -13.60 -0.99 -1.36
CA ALA A 300 -14.14 -2.10 -2.12
C ALA A 300 -14.62 -1.68 -3.50
N GLY A 301 -14.08 -2.32 -4.55
CA GLY A 301 -14.46 -2.08 -5.93
C GLY A 301 -13.64 -1.01 -6.65
N ASN A 302 -12.66 -0.34 -6.01
CA ASN A 302 -11.73 0.50 -6.75
C ASN A 302 -10.80 -0.36 -7.62
N PHE A 303 -10.30 0.19 -8.71
CA PHE A 303 -9.15 -0.34 -9.43
C PHE A 303 -7.89 0.33 -8.89
N LEU A 304 -6.93 -0.46 -8.47
CA LEU A 304 -5.65 0.03 -8.00
C LEU A 304 -4.61 -0.11 -9.11
N PHE A 305 -4.15 1.02 -9.60
CA PHE A 305 -3.07 1.13 -10.58
C PHE A 305 -1.86 1.82 -9.96
N SER A 306 -0.68 1.30 -10.22
CA SER A 306 0.55 1.90 -9.69
C SER A 306 1.64 1.92 -10.76
N THR A 307 2.47 2.97 -10.75
CA THR A 307 3.75 3.00 -11.48
C THR A 307 4.92 2.92 -10.51
N GLY A 308 6.09 2.54 -11.01
CA GLY A 308 7.34 2.49 -10.26
C GLY A 308 7.96 1.10 -10.17
N ALA A 309 8.58 0.80 -9.02
CA ALA A 309 9.32 -0.44 -8.80
C ALA A 309 8.45 -1.69 -8.99
N ASN A 310 9.02 -2.68 -9.69
CA ASN A 310 8.47 -4.01 -9.85
C ASN A 310 9.64 -5.00 -10.01
N GLU A 311 10.11 -5.54 -8.90
CA GLU A 311 11.28 -6.43 -8.87
C GLU A 311 11.03 -7.72 -9.68
N PHE A 312 9.78 -8.16 -9.78
CA PHE A 312 9.39 -9.34 -10.58
C PHE A 312 9.51 -9.09 -12.09
N ALA A 313 9.51 -7.82 -12.51
CA ALA A 313 9.79 -7.40 -13.89
C ALA A 313 11.22 -6.87 -14.05
N GLY A 314 12.08 -7.02 -13.03
CA GLY A 314 13.46 -6.54 -13.04
C GLY A 314 13.60 -5.01 -12.98
N ARG A 315 12.60 -4.30 -12.46
CA ARG A 315 12.60 -2.84 -12.36
C ARG A 315 12.82 -2.38 -10.93
N HIS A 316 13.85 -1.53 -10.76
CA HIS A 316 14.27 -0.97 -9.49
C HIS A 316 14.33 0.54 -9.62
N THR A 317 13.35 1.23 -9.08
CA THR A 317 13.28 2.71 -9.05
C THR A 317 12.79 3.16 -7.69
N ALA A 318 13.18 4.36 -7.28
CA ALA A 318 12.67 4.98 -6.07
C ALA A 318 11.27 5.60 -6.25
N GLY A 319 10.85 5.83 -7.51
CA GLY A 319 9.52 6.37 -7.80
C GLY A 319 8.42 5.34 -7.54
N HIS A 320 7.34 5.76 -6.90
CA HIS A 320 6.14 4.95 -6.70
C HIS A 320 4.90 5.85 -6.69
N PHE A 321 3.92 5.53 -7.53
CA PHE A 321 2.76 6.38 -7.72
C PHE A 321 1.49 5.53 -7.75
N ASP A 322 0.70 5.59 -6.67
CA ASP A 322 -0.54 4.86 -6.54
C ASP A 322 -1.75 5.69 -6.93
N LEU A 323 -2.58 5.12 -7.76
CA LEU A 323 -3.81 5.71 -8.29
C LEU A 323 -4.99 4.76 -8.08
N PRO A 324 -5.76 4.92 -7.00
CA PRO A 324 -7.06 4.25 -6.86
C PRO A 324 -8.06 4.92 -7.83
N VAL A 325 -8.60 4.14 -8.75
CA VAL A 325 -9.55 4.59 -9.78
C VAL A 325 -10.92 4.03 -9.45
N MET A 326 -11.89 4.90 -9.33
CA MET A 326 -13.26 4.55 -8.97
C MET A 326 -14.11 4.29 -10.23
N GLY A 327 -15.29 3.71 -10.05
CA GLY A 327 -16.26 3.55 -11.14
C GLY A 327 -15.80 2.69 -12.31
N THR A 328 -14.80 1.81 -12.11
CA THR A 328 -14.32 0.90 -13.14
C THR A 328 -15.06 -0.42 -13.14
N THR A 329 -15.08 -1.08 -14.31
CA THR A 329 -15.46 -2.49 -14.44
C THR A 329 -14.20 -3.32 -14.66
N ILE A 330 -13.98 -4.34 -13.82
CA ILE A 330 -12.83 -5.25 -13.88
C ILE A 330 -13.31 -6.64 -14.23
N ALA A 331 -12.76 -7.22 -15.28
CA ALA A 331 -13.00 -8.60 -15.68
C ALA A 331 -11.69 -9.42 -15.59
N LEU A 332 -11.79 -10.64 -15.08
CA LEU A 332 -10.73 -11.65 -15.01
C LEU A 332 -11.08 -12.78 -15.95
N ASP A 333 -10.31 -13.01 -17.01
CA ASP A 333 -10.60 -13.97 -18.08
C ASP A 333 -12.03 -13.85 -18.64
N GLY A 334 -12.52 -12.60 -18.76
CA GLY A 334 -13.87 -12.30 -19.24
C GLY A 334 -14.98 -12.31 -18.17
N GLU A 335 -14.74 -12.83 -16.98
CA GLU A 335 -15.69 -12.81 -15.87
C GLU A 335 -15.59 -11.51 -15.08
N VAL A 336 -16.67 -10.75 -14.99
CA VAL A 336 -16.72 -9.47 -14.26
C VAL A 336 -16.69 -9.72 -12.76
N VAL A 337 -15.72 -9.14 -12.09
CA VAL A 337 -15.54 -9.21 -10.62
C VAL A 337 -15.81 -7.88 -9.93
N VAL A 338 -15.64 -6.77 -10.64
CA VAL A 338 -16.06 -5.42 -10.23
C VAL A 338 -16.89 -4.85 -11.36
N ARG A 339 -18.06 -4.27 -11.06
CA ARG A 339 -18.93 -3.63 -12.04
C ARG A 339 -19.22 -2.19 -11.61
N ASP A 340 -18.80 -1.24 -12.44
CA ASP A 340 -19.04 0.20 -12.21
C ASP A 340 -18.64 0.64 -10.80
N GLY A 341 -17.48 0.15 -10.31
CA GLY A 341 -16.95 0.41 -8.98
C GLY A 341 -17.57 -0.43 -7.85
N ALA A 342 -18.51 -1.32 -8.14
CA ALA A 342 -19.08 -2.22 -7.16
C ALA A 342 -18.40 -3.59 -7.18
N LEU A 343 -17.76 -3.99 -6.08
CA LEU A 343 -17.20 -5.34 -5.92
C LEU A 343 -18.32 -6.38 -5.86
N LEU A 344 -18.28 -7.35 -6.76
CA LEU A 344 -19.26 -8.43 -6.79
C LEU A 344 -18.93 -9.52 -5.73
N ASP A 345 -19.96 -10.27 -5.34
CA ASP A 345 -19.82 -11.34 -4.35
C ASP A 345 -19.38 -12.66 -5.02
N VAL A 346 -18.17 -12.66 -5.57
CA VAL A 346 -17.59 -13.80 -6.32
C VAL A 346 -16.33 -14.38 -5.66
N PHE A 347 -15.98 -13.92 -4.43
CA PHE A 347 -14.78 -14.31 -3.71
C PHE A 347 -15.04 -14.94 -2.34
#